data_7033166f90b26cf7b3d078d7534bee6d
#
_entry.id   7033166f90b26cf7b3d078d7534bee6d
#
_cell.length_a   1.000
_cell.length_b   1.000
_cell.length_c   1.000
_cell.angle_alpha   90.00
_cell.angle_beta   90.00
_cell.angle_gamma   90.00
#
_symmetry.space_group_name_H-M   'P 1'
#
loop_
_entity.id
_entity.type
_entity.pdbx_description
1 polymer ?
#
loop_
_entity_poly.entity_id
_entity_poly.type
_entity_poly.pdbx_seq_one_letter_code
_entity_poly.pdbx_strand_id
1 'polypeptide(L)'
;MASLFSKPTLQAGRDEVYVATMPLRATKGPPQLLMSAAYSLNLWDLQHFMVIIKPSSPTLSQAFVYDFQPKDPENMYVALAALSGRAVPGAVLERKLTKLPRSKWWLIGCSREDGVEAAHRFNKTWHTDLKIGYHDCRDYTNGLVEYLTGEKQVLKRLRSSVSR
;
A
#
# COMPACT_ATOMS: atom_id res chain seq x y z
N MET A 1 12.63 -25.55 5.81
CA MET A 1 12.44 -24.43 4.88
C MET A 1 12.47 -23.14 5.67
N ALA A 2 13.47 -22.30 5.47
CA ALA A 2 13.56 -21.04 6.15
C ALA A 2 12.41 -20.15 5.70
N SER A 3 11.59 -19.70 6.65
CA SER A 3 10.62 -18.62 6.44
C SER A 3 11.35 -17.44 5.82
N LEU A 4 10.93 -17.01 4.64
CA LEU A 4 11.50 -15.86 3.92
C LEU A 4 11.34 -14.54 4.70
N PHE A 5 10.53 -14.57 5.73
CA PHE A 5 10.49 -13.57 6.79
C PHE A 5 11.00 -14.27 8.06
N SER A 6 12.14 -13.85 8.56
CA SER A 6 12.40 -14.03 9.97
C SER A 6 11.13 -13.61 10.68
N LYS A 7 10.57 -14.46 11.57
CA LYS A 7 9.40 -14.06 12.35
C LYS A 7 9.67 -12.65 12.86
N PRO A 8 8.86 -11.65 12.48
CA PRO A 8 9.09 -10.29 12.93
C PRO A 8 9.08 -10.36 14.45
N THR A 9 10.19 -10.04 15.07
CA THR A 9 10.27 -9.97 16.51
C THR A 9 9.43 -8.78 16.92
N LEU A 10 8.21 -9.04 17.37
CA LEU A 10 7.33 -8.02 17.93
C LEU A 10 8.02 -7.44 19.14
N GLN A 11 8.64 -6.28 18.97
CA GLN A 11 9.22 -5.54 20.08
C GLN A 11 8.08 -4.83 20.79
N ALA A 12 7.83 -5.23 22.03
CA ALA A 12 6.84 -4.56 22.88
C ALA A 12 7.11 -3.04 22.89
N GLY A 13 6.09 -2.24 22.64
CA GLY A 13 6.17 -0.79 22.64
C GLY A 13 6.56 -0.12 21.32
N ARG A 14 6.59 -0.85 20.19
CA ARG A 14 6.81 -0.29 18.86
C ARG A 14 5.61 -0.49 17.95
N ASP A 15 5.38 0.48 17.07
CA ASP A 15 4.27 0.44 16.12
C ASP A 15 4.48 -0.69 15.10
N GLU A 16 3.45 -1.49 14.89
CA GLU A 16 3.45 -2.58 13.91
C GLU A 16 3.16 -2.04 12.50
N VAL A 17 3.92 -2.51 11.51
CA VAL A 17 3.78 -2.12 10.12
C VAL A 17 3.33 -3.31 9.29
N TYR A 18 2.21 -3.14 8.61
CA TYR A 18 1.61 -4.14 7.73
C TYR A 18 1.54 -3.65 6.28
N VAL A 19 1.57 -4.57 5.35
CA VAL A 19 1.18 -4.34 3.95
C VAL A 19 -0.15 -5.04 3.73
N ALA A 20 -1.08 -4.36 3.09
CA ALA A 20 -2.35 -4.93 2.67
C ALA A 20 -2.56 -4.74 1.17
N THR A 21 -3.35 -5.62 0.58
CA THR A 21 -3.75 -5.53 -0.82
C THR A 21 -5.25 -5.55 -0.96
N MET A 22 -5.74 -4.85 -1.96
CA MET A 22 -7.11 -4.95 -2.42
C MET A 22 -7.15 -4.92 -3.94
N PRO A 23 -8.20 -5.51 -4.58
CA PRO A 23 -8.39 -5.38 -6.01
C PRO A 23 -8.49 -3.89 -6.39
N LEU A 24 -7.86 -3.50 -7.50
CA LEU A 24 -8.11 -2.20 -8.10
C LEU A 24 -9.57 -2.13 -8.53
N ARG A 25 -10.33 -1.28 -7.88
CA ARG A 25 -11.75 -1.03 -8.20
C ARG A 25 -11.96 0.46 -8.38
N ALA A 26 -12.44 0.85 -9.54
CA ALA A 26 -13.18 2.08 -9.65
C ALA A 26 -14.59 1.84 -9.07
N THR A 27 -15.11 2.76 -8.31
CA THR A 27 -16.32 2.54 -7.53
C THR A 27 -17.59 2.46 -8.37
N LYS A 28 -17.64 3.02 -9.59
CA LYS A 28 -18.79 3.00 -10.50
C LYS A 28 -18.41 3.27 -11.96
N GLY A 29 -19.20 2.72 -12.91
CA GLY A 29 -19.21 3.08 -14.32
C GLY A 29 -18.14 2.40 -15.20
N PRO A 30 -17.86 2.95 -16.41
CA PRO A 30 -16.89 2.38 -17.36
C PRO A 30 -15.48 2.14 -16.80
N PRO A 31 -14.90 2.98 -15.92
CA PRO A 31 -13.63 2.69 -15.27
C PRO A 31 -13.64 1.41 -14.45
N GLN A 32 -14.76 1.07 -13.80
CA GLN A 32 -14.92 -0.16 -13.05
C GLN A 32 -14.84 -1.40 -13.96
N LEU A 33 -15.43 -1.34 -15.15
CA LEU A 33 -15.40 -2.44 -16.13
C LEU A 33 -13.97 -2.69 -16.61
N LEU A 34 -13.22 -1.62 -16.92
CA LEU A 34 -11.81 -1.72 -17.32
C LEU A 34 -10.95 -2.32 -16.21
N MET A 35 -11.12 -1.86 -14.98
CA MET A 35 -10.37 -2.37 -13.84
C MET A 35 -10.78 -3.80 -13.49
N SER A 36 -12.05 -4.16 -13.61
CA SER A 36 -12.54 -5.52 -13.39
C SER A 36 -12.01 -6.49 -14.45
N ALA A 37 -11.98 -6.10 -15.72
CA ALA A 37 -11.41 -6.88 -16.81
C ALA A 37 -9.91 -7.10 -16.59
N ALA A 38 -9.19 -6.07 -16.24
CA ALA A 38 -7.76 -6.14 -15.92
C ALA A 38 -7.49 -7.02 -14.69
N TYR A 39 -8.35 -6.98 -13.66
CA TYR A 39 -8.26 -7.82 -12.49
C TYR A 39 -8.60 -9.29 -12.78
N SER A 40 -9.57 -9.56 -13.66
CA SER A 40 -9.95 -10.92 -14.06
C SER A 40 -8.82 -11.66 -14.77
N LEU A 41 -7.83 -10.95 -15.34
CA LEU A 41 -6.60 -11.51 -15.89
C LEU A 41 -5.60 -11.93 -14.81
N ASN A 42 -5.97 -11.80 -13.53
CA ASN A 42 -5.19 -12.20 -12.35
C ASN A 42 -3.75 -11.64 -12.35
N LEU A 43 -3.61 -10.40 -12.77
CA LEU A 43 -2.34 -9.72 -12.81
C LEU A 43 -2.04 -9.13 -11.42
N TRP A 44 -1.03 -9.68 -10.75
CA TRP A 44 -0.51 -9.15 -9.48
C TRP A 44 -0.25 -7.64 -9.55
N ASP A 45 0.19 -7.18 -10.70
CA ASP A 45 0.52 -5.79 -10.96
C ASP A 45 -0.68 -4.83 -10.95
N LEU A 46 -1.90 -5.36 -10.95
CA LEU A 46 -3.15 -4.60 -10.90
C LEU A 46 -3.82 -4.62 -9.53
N GLN A 47 -3.14 -5.11 -8.51
CA GLN A 47 -3.58 -4.98 -7.13
C GLN A 47 -3.19 -3.60 -6.58
N HIS A 48 -4.07 -3.05 -5.76
CA HIS A 48 -3.77 -1.85 -5.00
C HIS A 48 -3.12 -2.22 -3.67
N PHE A 49 -1.96 -1.65 -3.41
CA PHE A 49 -1.21 -1.87 -2.18
C PHE A 49 -1.34 -0.69 -1.24
N MET A 50 -1.34 -0.98 0.05
CA MET A 50 -1.39 0.03 1.10
C MET A 50 -0.53 -0.39 2.29
N VAL A 51 -0.13 0.60 3.08
CA VAL A 51 0.61 0.40 4.33
C VAL A 51 -0.33 0.66 5.50
N ILE A 52 -0.35 -0.23 6.47
CA ILE A 52 -1.11 -0.08 7.70
C ILE A 52 -0.12 0.05 8.86
N ILE A 53 -0.27 1.09 9.65
CA ILE A 53 0.48 1.32 10.88
C ILE A 53 -0.47 1.15 12.05
N LYS A 54 -0.16 0.19 12.91
CA LYS A 54 -0.89 -0.04 14.16
C LYS A 54 -0.03 0.48 15.32
N PRO A 55 -0.41 1.61 15.92
CA PRO A 55 0.32 2.17 17.05
C PRO A 55 0.36 1.20 18.23
N SER A 56 1.49 1.22 18.93
CA SER A 56 1.71 0.42 20.15
C SER A 56 1.00 0.98 21.38
N SER A 57 0.52 2.23 21.28
CA SER A 57 -0.13 2.90 22.41
C SER A 57 -1.46 2.21 22.77
N PRO A 58 -1.65 1.77 24.02
CA PRO A 58 -2.88 1.12 24.47
C PRO A 58 -4.10 2.05 24.43
N THR A 59 -3.89 3.38 24.37
CA THR A 59 -4.95 4.38 24.28
C THR A 59 -5.48 4.58 22.86
N LEU A 60 -4.74 4.12 21.85
CA LEU A 60 -5.11 4.22 20.44
C LEU A 60 -5.51 2.85 19.92
N SER A 61 -6.81 2.58 19.89
CA SER A 61 -7.37 1.37 19.26
C SER A 61 -7.50 1.47 17.73
N GLN A 62 -6.94 2.53 17.13
CA GLN A 62 -7.05 2.83 15.72
C GLN A 62 -5.76 2.50 14.98
N ALA A 63 -5.90 1.88 13.81
CA ALA A 63 -4.82 1.77 12.84
C ALA A 63 -4.90 2.89 11.81
N PHE A 64 -3.77 3.23 11.21
CA PHE A 64 -3.67 4.24 10.14
C PHE A 64 -3.30 3.55 8.84
N VAL A 65 -4.04 3.87 7.78
CA VAL A 65 -3.79 3.33 6.44
C VAL A 65 -3.29 4.43 5.54
N TYR A 66 -2.21 4.14 4.83
CA TYR A 66 -1.58 5.02 3.86
C TYR A 66 -1.55 4.35 2.50
N ASP A 67 -2.05 5.03 1.50
CA ASP A 67 -2.00 4.55 0.12
C ASP A 67 -1.84 5.70 -0.88
N PHE A 68 -1.24 5.39 -2.02
CA PHE A 68 -1.02 6.32 -3.12
C PHE A 68 -1.86 5.90 -4.32
N GLN A 69 -2.73 6.78 -4.76
CA GLN A 69 -3.69 6.50 -5.84
C GLN A 69 -3.91 7.73 -6.73
N PRO A 70 -4.52 7.56 -7.92
CA PRO A 70 -4.95 8.70 -8.71
C PRO A 70 -5.85 9.63 -7.91
N LYS A 71 -5.69 10.93 -8.08
CA LYS A 71 -6.49 11.94 -7.38
C LYS A 71 -7.97 11.85 -7.73
N ASP A 72 -8.29 11.55 -8.98
CA ASP A 72 -9.64 11.33 -9.51
C ASP A 72 -9.79 9.92 -10.08
N PRO A 73 -9.87 8.87 -9.24
CA PRO A 73 -9.88 7.49 -9.71
C PRO A 73 -11.16 7.12 -10.48
N GLU A 74 -12.22 7.87 -10.32
CA GLU A 74 -13.51 7.65 -11.02
C GLU A 74 -13.59 8.34 -12.38
N ASN A 75 -12.65 9.22 -12.70
CA ASN A 75 -12.61 9.89 -13.99
C ASN A 75 -12.08 8.93 -15.05
N MET A 76 -12.90 8.66 -16.07
CA MET A 76 -12.58 7.72 -17.16
C MET A 76 -11.34 8.14 -17.94
N TYR A 77 -11.16 9.43 -18.19
CA TYR A 77 -9.97 9.95 -18.91
C TYR A 77 -8.69 9.74 -18.09
N VAL A 78 -8.77 9.95 -16.78
CA VAL A 78 -7.65 9.67 -15.87
C VAL A 78 -7.34 8.17 -15.83
N ALA A 79 -8.36 7.32 -15.75
CA ALA A 79 -8.18 5.87 -15.75
C ALA A 79 -7.53 5.38 -17.06
N LEU A 80 -8.01 5.85 -18.21
CA LEU A 80 -7.44 5.51 -19.52
C LEU A 80 -6.01 6.04 -19.66
N ALA A 81 -5.74 7.26 -19.24
CA ALA A 81 -4.39 7.83 -19.26
C ALA A 81 -3.43 7.01 -18.40
N ALA A 82 -3.82 6.66 -17.18
CA ALA A 82 -3.02 5.84 -16.28
C ALA A 82 -2.74 4.45 -16.87
N LEU A 83 -3.77 3.77 -17.39
CA LEU A 83 -3.63 2.44 -18.03
C LEU A 83 -2.79 2.48 -19.31
N SER A 84 -2.76 3.61 -20.01
CA SER A 84 -1.90 3.80 -21.19
C SER A 84 -0.44 4.15 -20.84
N GLY A 85 -0.09 4.18 -19.56
CA GLY A 85 1.26 4.49 -19.09
C GLY A 85 1.59 5.98 -19.02
N ARG A 86 0.60 6.85 -19.08
CA ARG A 86 0.78 8.30 -18.89
C ARG A 86 0.81 8.64 -17.40
N ALA A 87 1.56 9.69 -17.06
CA ALA A 87 1.51 10.26 -15.73
C ALA A 87 0.16 10.96 -15.49
N VAL A 88 -0.43 10.74 -14.32
CA VAL A 88 -1.68 11.37 -13.88
C VAL A 88 -1.49 11.97 -12.49
N PRO A 89 -2.26 12.98 -12.10
CA PRO A 89 -2.22 13.50 -10.75
C PRO A 89 -2.58 12.42 -9.74
N GLY A 90 -1.71 12.19 -8.77
CA GLY A 90 -1.90 11.25 -7.67
C GLY A 90 -2.07 11.97 -6.34
N ALA A 91 -2.49 11.23 -5.34
CA ALA A 91 -2.59 11.69 -3.97
C ALA A 91 -2.26 10.58 -2.98
N VAL A 92 -1.57 10.92 -1.92
CA VAL A 92 -1.40 10.06 -0.77
C VAL A 92 -2.61 10.25 0.14
N LEU A 93 -3.32 9.17 0.43
CA LEU A 93 -4.45 9.17 1.34
C LEU A 93 -4.04 8.58 2.69
N GLU A 94 -4.53 9.22 3.75
CA GLU A 94 -4.48 8.73 5.12
C GLU A 94 -5.89 8.44 5.60
N ARG A 95 -6.10 7.25 6.13
CA ARG A 95 -7.39 6.84 6.71
C ARG A 95 -7.18 6.18 8.06
N LYS A 96 -8.15 6.35 8.95
CA LYS A 96 -8.17 5.68 10.25
C LYS A 96 -9.07 4.44 10.18
N LEU A 97 -8.58 3.34 10.72
CA LEU A 97 -9.34 2.10 10.82
C LEU A 97 -9.46 1.67 12.27
N THR A 98 -10.66 1.27 12.66
CA THR A 98 -10.92 0.66 13.98
C THR A 98 -10.70 -0.85 13.95
N LYS A 99 -10.73 -1.46 12.75
CA LYS A 99 -10.50 -2.89 12.54
C LYS A 99 -9.63 -3.09 11.31
N LEU A 100 -8.76 -4.09 11.35
CA LEU A 100 -7.98 -4.48 10.19
C LEU A 100 -8.91 -4.93 9.06
N PRO A 101 -8.58 -4.62 7.78
CA PRO A 101 -9.41 -4.96 6.65
C PRO A 101 -9.54 -6.48 6.49
N ARG A 102 -10.65 -6.96 5.93
CA ARG A 102 -10.85 -8.38 5.59
C ARG A 102 -10.02 -8.85 4.40
N SER A 103 -9.36 -7.93 3.69
CA SER A 103 -8.44 -8.21 2.59
C SER A 103 -7.16 -8.87 3.09
N LYS A 104 -6.36 -9.39 2.16
CA LYS A 104 -5.04 -9.97 2.50
C LYS A 104 -4.12 -8.90 3.07
N TRP A 105 -3.48 -9.19 4.18
CA TRP A 105 -2.51 -8.32 4.83
C TRP A 105 -1.39 -9.15 5.48
N TRP A 106 -0.20 -8.57 5.58
CA TRP A 106 0.99 -9.20 6.11
C TRP A 106 1.70 -8.27 7.09
N LEU A 107 2.06 -8.81 8.24
CA LEU A 107 2.96 -8.12 9.18
C LEU A 107 4.37 -8.12 8.60
N ILE A 108 4.95 -6.94 8.40
CA ILE A 108 6.31 -6.78 7.88
C ILE A 108 7.32 -6.63 9.01
N GLY A 109 6.99 -5.83 10.00
CA GLY A 109 7.87 -5.56 11.12
C GLY A 109 7.35 -4.44 12.00
N CYS A 110 8.25 -3.85 12.77
CA CYS A 110 7.95 -2.71 13.62
C CYS A 110 8.65 -1.45 13.10
N SER A 111 8.00 -0.31 13.29
CA SER A 111 8.61 0.97 13.01
C SER A 111 9.77 1.24 13.97
N ARG A 112 10.83 1.89 13.47
CA ARG A 112 12.01 2.26 14.26
C ARG A 112 11.75 3.43 15.21
N GLU A 113 10.73 4.21 14.90
CA GLU A 113 10.29 5.40 15.62
C GLU A 113 8.75 5.47 15.60
N ASP A 114 8.17 6.59 16.04
CA ASP A 114 6.73 6.81 15.88
C ASP A 114 6.34 6.67 14.40
N GLY A 115 5.57 5.62 14.10
CA GLY A 115 5.27 5.22 12.73
C GLY A 115 4.40 6.23 11.99
N VAL A 116 3.45 6.85 12.69
CA VAL A 116 2.55 7.85 12.10
C VAL A 116 3.30 9.13 11.77
N GLU A 117 4.12 9.61 12.70
CA GLU A 117 4.94 10.80 12.46
C GLU A 117 5.96 10.58 11.35
N ALA A 118 6.60 9.41 11.33
CA ALA A 118 7.53 9.03 10.28
C ALA A 118 6.84 8.96 8.91
N ALA A 119 5.63 8.38 8.84
CA ALA A 119 4.85 8.36 7.62
C ALA A 119 4.49 9.78 7.12
N HIS A 120 4.14 10.69 8.02
CA HIS A 120 3.89 12.09 7.66
C HIS A 120 5.12 12.78 7.08
N ARG A 121 6.30 12.54 7.63
CA ARG A 121 7.56 13.07 7.08
C ARG A 121 7.86 12.51 5.70
N PHE A 122 7.70 11.19 5.51
CA PHE A 122 7.87 10.54 4.22
C PHE A 122 6.91 11.13 3.17
N ASN A 123 5.64 11.28 3.51
CA ASN A 123 4.61 11.77 2.61
C ASN A 123 4.86 13.20 2.12
N LYS A 124 5.48 14.05 2.96
CA LYS A 124 5.87 15.42 2.56
C LYS A 124 6.87 15.46 1.42
N THR A 125 7.68 14.43 1.26
CA THR A 125 8.71 14.35 0.22
C THR A 125 8.29 13.49 -0.97
N TRP A 126 7.13 12.83 -0.90
CA TRP A 126 6.64 11.96 -1.97
C TRP A 126 6.09 12.77 -3.13
N HIS A 127 6.59 12.49 -4.35
CA HIS A 127 6.06 13.11 -5.56
C HIS A 127 4.66 12.61 -5.87
N THR A 128 3.77 13.51 -6.29
CA THR A 128 2.36 13.20 -6.51
C THR A 128 2.00 12.81 -7.95
N ASP A 129 2.94 12.89 -8.89
CA ASP A 129 2.72 12.39 -10.24
C ASP A 129 2.73 10.87 -10.24
N LEU A 130 1.57 10.27 -10.50
CA LEU A 130 1.40 8.83 -10.53
C LEU A 130 1.58 8.31 -11.96
N LYS A 131 2.44 7.30 -12.11
CA LYS A 131 2.66 6.60 -13.37
C LYS A 131 2.76 5.11 -13.12
N ILE A 132 1.83 4.33 -13.65
CA ILE A 132 1.78 2.88 -13.47
C ILE A 132 3.08 2.23 -13.97
N GLY A 133 3.67 1.40 -13.13
CA GLY A 133 4.93 0.70 -13.40
C GLY A 133 6.19 1.49 -13.09
N TYR A 134 6.11 2.80 -12.80
CA TYR A 134 7.27 3.65 -12.54
C TYR A 134 7.20 4.41 -11.21
N HIS A 135 6.02 4.91 -10.86
CA HIS A 135 5.78 5.67 -9.65
C HIS A 135 4.31 5.52 -9.25
N ASP A 136 3.98 4.39 -8.67
CA ASP A 136 2.62 3.99 -8.34
C ASP A 136 2.48 3.52 -6.89
N CYS A 137 1.37 2.90 -6.55
CA CYS A 137 1.11 2.41 -5.19
C CYS A 137 2.14 1.38 -4.72
N ARG A 138 2.79 0.66 -5.61
CA ARG A 138 3.83 -0.33 -5.27
C ARG A 138 5.13 0.35 -4.85
N ASP A 139 5.54 1.35 -5.59
CA ASP A 139 6.73 2.14 -5.26
C ASP A 139 6.53 2.88 -3.94
N TYR A 140 5.35 3.46 -3.76
CA TYR A 140 4.97 4.10 -2.51
C TYR A 140 5.02 3.14 -1.32
N THR A 141 4.38 1.98 -1.45
CA THR A 141 4.34 0.95 -0.40
C THR A 141 5.74 0.46 -0.05
N ASN A 142 6.55 0.11 -1.05
CA ASN A 142 7.95 -0.30 -0.82
C ASN A 142 8.75 0.82 -0.13
N GLY A 143 8.63 2.04 -0.60
CA GLY A 143 9.37 3.19 -0.06
C GLY A 143 8.98 3.51 1.39
N LEU A 144 7.68 3.56 1.69
CA LEU A 144 7.21 3.84 3.04
C LEU A 144 7.60 2.72 4.02
N VAL A 145 7.44 1.45 3.64
CA VAL A 145 7.83 0.32 4.50
C VAL A 145 9.34 0.32 4.76
N GLU A 146 10.16 0.57 3.74
CA GLU A 146 11.60 0.68 3.92
C GLU A 146 11.96 1.83 4.86
N TYR A 147 11.32 2.97 4.72
CA TYR A 147 11.53 4.13 5.59
C TYR A 147 11.18 3.83 7.05
N LEU A 148 10.07 3.13 7.29
CA LEU A 148 9.59 2.79 8.63
C LEU A 148 10.38 1.66 9.29
N THR A 149 10.68 0.60 8.56
CA THR A 149 11.20 -0.66 9.12
C THR A 149 12.62 -1.00 8.69
N GLY A 150 13.10 -0.43 7.59
CA GLY A 150 14.35 -0.80 6.93
C GLY A 150 14.24 -2.02 6.01
N GLU A 151 13.08 -2.65 5.92
CA GLU A 151 12.84 -3.81 5.05
C GLU A 151 12.67 -3.38 3.59
N LYS A 152 13.56 -3.87 2.73
CA LYS A 152 13.61 -3.49 1.31
C LYS A 152 12.80 -4.44 0.44
N GLN A 153 12.22 -3.88 -0.63
CA GLN A 153 11.53 -4.63 -1.69
C GLN A 153 10.51 -5.66 -1.16
N VAL A 154 9.71 -5.25 -0.18
CA VAL A 154 8.78 -6.14 0.50
C VAL A 154 7.77 -6.77 -0.44
N LEU A 155 7.26 -6.03 -1.45
CA LEU A 155 6.27 -6.54 -2.39
C LEU A 155 6.83 -7.65 -3.27
N LYS A 156 8.10 -7.59 -3.67
CA LYS A 156 8.76 -8.65 -4.43
C LYS A 156 8.85 -9.93 -3.60
N ARG A 157 9.18 -9.81 -2.31
CA ARG A 157 9.23 -10.96 -1.39
C ARG A 157 7.86 -11.56 -1.13
N LEU A 158 6.82 -10.72 -0.96
CA LEU A 158 5.43 -11.18 -0.79
C LEU A 158 4.93 -11.92 -2.03
N ARG A 159 5.23 -11.41 -3.23
CA ARG A 159 4.88 -12.07 -4.49
C ARG A 159 5.47 -13.48 -4.57
N SER A 160 6.74 -13.64 -4.22
CA SER A 160 7.43 -14.94 -4.24
C SER A 160 6.82 -15.94 -3.25
N SER A 161 6.25 -15.46 -2.14
CA SER A 161 5.62 -16.31 -1.12
C SER A 161 4.21 -16.78 -1.50
N VAL A 162 3.50 -16.02 -2.32
CA VAL A 162 2.13 -16.36 -2.78
C VAL A 162 2.15 -17.30 -3.99
N SER A 163 3.24 -17.31 -4.75
CA SER A 163 3.39 -18.16 -5.94
C SER A 163 3.80 -19.62 -5.64
N ARG A 164 3.82 -20.00 -4.37
CA ARG A 164 4.08 -21.34 -3.86
C ARG A 164 2.88 -21.84 -3.10
#